data_89341cfa5787a4586cab5ec1ec59adf2
#
_entry.id   89341cfa5787a4586cab5ec1ec59adf2
#
_cell.length_a   1.000
_cell.length_b   1.000
_cell.length_c   1.000
_cell.angle_alpha   90.00
_cell.angle_beta   90.00
_cell.angle_gamma   90.00
#
_symmetry.space_group_name_H-M   'P 1'
#
loop_
_entity.id
_entity.type
_entity.pdbx_description
1 polymer ?
#
loop_
_entity_poly.entity_id
_entity_poly.type
_entity_poly.pdbx_seq_one_letter_code
_entity_poly.pdbx_strand_id
1 'polypeptide(L)'
;MAYLVMECGSSARGDTNSNSDRDIVCIWQNEFPHLEYINATYGQVMFYSANAIHRMKQKGSLFLVHLDIDGVWLEGDSSLLDEIRGFRPPPDLIKQTQQAAISFVKEIAWFPQGHEGFLWLLDSLYVALRNCVYCANAIRGRYVFGLADALEVFGLSQADVSALLLVREGKYSYRKSCDSANALPSLEQVERVCNAITHHKVKFACGGLTNWHKAWKFDYWDERLIERAILNNEHQSSEFMKKMRHHNYFKNALKRDMARIVDDHSR
;
A
#
# COMPACT_ATOMS: atom_id res chain seq x y z
N MET A 1 -20.59 -5.67 23.76
CA MET A 1 -19.69 -5.73 22.56
C MET A 1 -19.93 -4.46 21.77
N ALA A 2 -18.93 -3.58 21.64
CA ALA A 2 -19.04 -2.38 20.83
C ALA A 2 -18.18 -2.57 19.56
N TYR A 3 -18.81 -2.51 18.41
CA TYR A 3 -18.13 -2.48 17.13
C TYR A 3 -18.82 -1.53 16.17
N LEU A 4 -18.09 -1.10 15.17
CA LEU A 4 -18.53 -0.21 14.10
C LEU A 4 -18.06 -0.79 12.78
N VAL A 5 -18.94 -0.88 11.78
CA VAL A 5 -18.60 -1.21 10.40
C VAL A 5 -18.80 0.01 9.54
N MET A 6 -17.80 0.31 8.71
CA MET A 6 -17.84 1.42 7.77
C MET A 6 -17.21 1.05 6.44
N GLU A 7 -17.69 1.68 5.40
CA GLU A 7 -17.13 1.62 4.06
C GLU A 7 -16.24 2.84 3.83
N CYS A 8 -15.12 2.64 3.14
CA CYS A 8 -14.22 3.72 2.76
C CYS A 8 -13.65 3.51 1.35
N GLY A 9 -12.76 4.37 0.92
CA GLY A 9 -12.15 4.24 -0.40
C GLY A 9 -13.02 4.72 -1.55
N SER A 10 -12.73 4.21 -2.75
CA SER A 10 -13.38 4.68 -3.97
C SER A 10 -14.88 4.34 -4.02
N SER A 11 -15.31 3.22 -3.42
CA SER A 11 -16.74 2.87 -3.39
C SER A 11 -17.53 3.83 -2.51
N ALA A 12 -17.01 4.22 -1.36
CA ALA A 12 -17.65 5.20 -0.48
C ALA A 12 -17.73 6.60 -1.12
N ARG A 13 -16.72 6.99 -1.92
CA ARG A 13 -16.70 8.27 -2.63
C ARG A 13 -17.48 8.26 -3.95
N GLY A 14 -17.80 7.09 -4.51
CA GLY A 14 -18.44 6.96 -5.81
C GLY A 14 -17.51 7.15 -7.03
N ASP A 15 -16.17 7.12 -6.82
CA ASP A 15 -15.13 7.24 -7.86
C ASP A 15 -14.52 5.88 -8.24
N THR A 16 -15.33 4.82 -8.22
CA THR A 16 -14.94 3.45 -8.55
C THR A 16 -14.57 3.28 -10.02
N ASN A 17 -13.67 2.34 -10.28
CA ASN A 17 -13.42 1.78 -11.60
C ASN A 17 -13.63 0.25 -11.58
N SER A 18 -13.54 -0.40 -12.74
CA SER A 18 -13.74 -1.87 -12.88
C SER A 18 -12.79 -2.73 -12.03
N ASN A 19 -11.73 -2.14 -11.50
CA ASN A 19 -10.71 -2.80 -10.67
C ASN A 19 -10.74 -2.35 -9.21
N SER A 20 -11.70 -1.48 -8.84
CA SER A 20 -11.82 -0.98 -7.47
C SER A 20 -12.34 -2.08 -6.55
N ASP A 21 -11.65 -2.28 -5.44
CA ASP A 21 -12.11 -3.13 -4.34
C ASP A 21 -13.07 -2.33 -3.46
N ARG A 22 -13.95 -3.05 -2.77
CA ARG A 22 -14.79 -2.47 -1.73
C ARG A 22 -14.04 -2.54 -0.42
N ASP A 23 -13.59 -1.40 0.10
CA ASP A 23 -12.84 -1.31 1.33
C ASP A 23 -13.77 -1.19 2.53
N ILE A 24 -13.96 -2.29 3.26
CA ILE A 24 -14.75 -2.33 4.49
C ILE A 24 -13.84 -2.43 5.70
N VAL A 25 -14.13 -1.62 6.70
CA VAL A 25 -13.39 -1.54 7.96
C VAL A 25 -14.32 -1.83 9.12
N CYS A 26 -13.89 -2.71 10.02
CA CYS A 26 -14.55 -2.92 11.31
C CYS A 26 -13.63 -2.44 12.45
N ILE A 27 -14.08 -1.44 13.20
CA ILE A 27 -13.41 -0.99 14.43
C ILE A 27 -14.15 -1.63 15.62
N TRP A 28 -13.41 -2.20 16.56
CA TRP A 28 -14.00 -2.90 17.69
C TRP A 28 -13.31 -2.56 19.02
N GLN A 29 -14.06 -2.68 20.12
CA GLN A 29 -13.60 -2.42 21.46
C GLN A 29 -14.04 -3.54 22.41
N ASN A 30 -13.18 -3.89 23.35
CA ASN A 30 -13.32 -4.91 24.39
C ASN A 30 -13.36 -6.34 23.84
N GLU A 31 -14.41 -6.75 23.14
CA GLU A 31 -14.60 -8.09 22.60
C GLU A 31 -14.54 -8.08 21.09
N PHE A 32 -13.89 -9.11 20.51
CA PHE A 32 -13.82 -9.26 19.05
C PHE A 32 -15.22 -9.59 18.50
N PRO A 33 -15.68 -8.90 17.44
CA PRO A 33 -17.02 -9.10 16.88
C PRO A 33 -17.14 -10.46 16.17
N HIS A 34 -18.38 -10.88 15.90
CA HIS A 34 -18.67 -12.10 15.15
C HIS A 34 -18.15 -12.04 13.72
N LEU A 35 -16.95 -12.58 13.52
CA LEU A 35 -16.21 -12.57 12.24
C LEU A 35 -17.03 -13.14 11.09
N GLU A 36 -17.68 -14.29 11.32
CA GLU A 36 -18.47 -14.98 10.30
C GLU A 36 -19.65 -14.14 9.81
N TYR A 37 -20.38 -13.52 10.74
CA TYR A 37 -21.49 -12.63 10.39
C TYR A 37 -21.02 -11.42 9.58
N ILE A 38 -19.97 -10.73 10.04
CA ILE A 38 -19.47 -9.53 9.39
C ILE A 38 -18.93 -9.84 8.00
N ASN A 39 -18.14 -10.91 7.85
CA ASN A 39 -17.63 -11.32 6.55
C ASN A 39 -18.73 -11.84 5.60
N ALA A 40 -19.75 -12.53 6.12
CA ALA A 40 -20.89 -12.95 5.32
C ALA A 40 -21.72 -11.77 4.80
N THR A 41 -21.84 -10.70 5.59
CA THR A 41 -22.65 -9.51 5.25
C THR A 41 -21.88 -8.56 4.33
N TYR A 42 -20.59 -8.32 4.59
CA TYR A 42 -19.82 -7.25 3.97
C TYR A 42 -18.66 -7.74 3.08
N GLY A 43 -18.37 -9.04 3.06
CA GLY A 43 -17.26 -9.62 2.30
C GLY A 43 -15.94 -9.52 3.08
N GLN A 44 -14.87 -9.19 2.38
CA GLN A 44 -13.56 -9.06 3.00
C GLN A 44 -13.48 -7.77 3.83
N VAL A 45 -13.31 -7.90 5.15
CA VAL A 45 -13.31 -6.78 6.10
C VAL A 45 -11.95 -6.65 6.78
N MET A 46 -11.45 -5.44 6.92
CA MET A 46 -10.26 -5.11 7.71
C MET A 46 -10.66 -4.82 9.15
N PHE A 47 -10.13 -5.59 10.11
CA PHE A 47 -10.46 -5.46 11.53
C PHE A 47 -9.40 -4.70 12.31
N TYR A 48 -9.81 -3.62 12.99
CA TYR A 48 -8.95 -2.81 13.84
C TYR A 48 -9.53 -2.70 15.26
N SER A 49 -8.75 -3.08 16.27
CA SER A 49 -9.14 -2.79 17.66
C SER A 49 -9.00 -1.28 17.95
N ALA A 50 -9.74 -0.77 18.93
CA ALA A 50 -9.59 0.61 19.42
C ALA A 50 -8.12 0.92 19.78
N ASN A 51 -7.40 -0.04 20.38
CA ASN A 51 -5.96 0.09 20.65
C ASN A 51 -5.11 0.20 19.36
N ALA A 52 -5.52 -0.46 18.28
CA ALA A 52 -4.84 -0.31 16.99
C ALA A 52 -5.08 1.10 16.42
N ILE A 53 -6.30 1.61 16.49
CA ILE A 53 -6.65 2.98 16.11
C ILE A 53 -5.81 4.00 16.90
N HIS A 54 -5.70 3.84 18.21
CA HIS A 54 -4.87 4.71 19.04
C HIS A 54 -3.39 4.70 18.61
N ARG A 55 -2.81 3.52 18.35
CA ARG A 55 -1.43 3.43 17.82
C ARG A 55 -1.27 4.07 16.45
N MET A 56 -2.29 3.98 15.59
CA MET A 56 -2.29 4.63 14.28
C MET A 56 -2.34 6.15 14.41
N LYS A 57 -3.11 6.70 15.35
CA LYS A 57 -3.10 8.15 15.68
C LYS A 57 -1.72 8.61 16.11
N GLN A 58 -1.08 7.88 17.01
CA GLN A 58 0.28 8.20 17.48
C GLN A 58 1.33 8.20 16.35
N LYS A 59 1.14 7.36 15.33
CA LYS A 59 1.99 7.28 14.14
C LYS A 59 1.62 8.29 13.04
N GLY A 60 0.58 9.09 13.24
CA GLY A 60 0.14 10.08 12.25
C GLY A 60 -0.47 9.48 11.00
N SER A 61 -1.23 8.39 11.12
CA SER A 61 -1.80 7.66 9.98
C SER A 61 -2.80 8.50 9.20
N LEU A 62 -2.51 8.77 7.92
CA LEU A 62 -3.47 9.40 7.00
C LEU A 62 -4.67 8.50 6.70
N PHE A 63 -4.58 7.19 6.94
CA PHE A 63 -5.72 6.30 6.81
C PHE A 63 -6.87 6.68 7.77
N LEU A 64 -6.55 7.11 8.99
CA LEU A 64 -7.59 7.59 9.92
C LEU A 64 -8.26 8.89 9.45
N VAL A 65 -7.49 9.77 8.80
CA VAL A 65 -8.04 10.97 8.16
C VAL A 65 -8.95 10.59 6.98
N HIS A 66 -8.56 9.59 6.22
CA HIS A 66 -9.36 9.05 5.13
C HIS A 66 -10.70 8.46 5.65
N LEU A 67 -10.67 7.70 6.76
CA LEU A 67 -11.88 7.21 7.41
C LEU A 67 -12.78 8.34 7.92
N ASP A 68 -12.19 9.43 8.46
CA ASP A 68 -12.95 10.58 8.95
C ASP A 68 -13.63 11.38 7.83
N ILE A 69 -12.97 11.52 6.67
CA ILE A 69 -13.46 12.35 5.55
C ILE A 69 -14.39 11.56 4.62
N ASP A 70 -14.00 10.36 4.23
CA ASP A 70 -14.63 9.58 3.17
C ASP A 70 -15.41 8.37 3.72
N GLY A 71 -15.31 8.09 5.02
CA GLY A 71 -15.93 6.91 5.60
C GLY A 71 -17.44 7.04 5.71
N VAL A 72 -18.15 6.00 5.25
CA VAL A 72 -19.60 5.88 5.36
C VAL A 72 -19.94 4.83 6.41
N TRP A 73 -20.69 5.23 7.43
CA TRP A 73 -21.17 4.33 8.46
C TRP A 73 -22.17 3.32 7.88
N LEU A 74 -22.00 2.05 8.17
CA LEU A 74 -22.88 0.96 7.72
C LEU A 74 -23.66 0.36 8.88
N GLU A 75 -22.98 0.00 9.98
CA GLU A 75 -23.58 -0.73 11.11
C GLU A 75 -22.79 -0.48 12.39
N GLY A 76 -23.46 -0.67 13.55
CA GLY A 76 -22.84 -0.72 14.87
C GLY A 76 -22.82 0.61 15.60
N ASP A 77 -21.93 0.73 16.58
CA ASP A 77 -21.85 1.86 17.50
C ASP A 77 -21.05 3.01 16.89
N SER A 78 -21.76 4.05 16.45
CA SER A 78 -21.14 5.24 15.86
C SER A 78 -20.28 6.06 16.83
N SER A 79 -20.36 5.84 18.13
CA SER A 79 -19.51 6.52 19.11
C SER A 79 -18.03 6.16 18.95
N LEU A 80 -17.73 4.98 18.37
CA LEU A 80 -16.36 4.61 18.02
C LEU A 80 -15.72 5.49 16.96
N LEU A 81 -16.51 6.27 16.19
CA LEU A 81 -16.00 7.28 15.28
C LEU A 81 -15.42 8.50 16.01
N ASP A 82 -15.84 8.78 17.25
CA ASP A 82 -15.37 9.94 18.01
C ASP A 82 -13.84 9.88 18.22
N GLU A 83 -13.28 8.66 18.22
CA GLU A 83 -11.84 8.43 18.28
C GLU A 83 -11.07 8.96 17.04
N ILE A 84 -11.72 9.05 15.89
CA ILE A 84 -11.08 9.49 14.64
C ILE A 84 -11.64 10.81 14.11
N ARG A 85 -12.80 11.22 14.59
CA ARG A 85 -13.50 12.42 14.12
C ARG A 85 -12.65 13.67 14.31
N GLY A 86 -12.41 14.40 13.21
CA GLY A 86 -11.56 15.60 13.20
C GLY A 86 -10.07 15.35 13.43
N PHE A 87 -9.61 14.10 13.46
CA PHE A 87 -8.19 13.81 13.62
C PHE A 87 -7.38 14.32 12.42
N ARG A 88 -6.35 15.11 12.70
CA ARG A 88 -5.36 15.57 11.72
C ARG A 88 -3.96 15.37 12.30
N PRO A 89 -3.11 14.56 11.63
CA PRO A 89 -1.77 14.29 12.13
C PRO A 89 -0.89 15.54 12.14
N PRO A 90 0.03 15.65 13.09
CA PRO A 90 1.08 16.67 13.04
C PRO A 90 1.88 16.58 11.72
N PRO A 91 2.22 17.71 11.08
CA PRO A 91 2.94 17.74 9.81
C PRO A 91 4.24 16.94 9.81
N ASP A 92 4.94 16.87 10.94
CA ASP A 92 6.21 16.15 11.03
C ASP A 92 6.04 14.62 10.94
N LEU A 93 4.94 14.06 11.46
CA LEU A 93 4.62 12.64 11.28
C LEU A 93 4.25 12.34 9.83
N ILE A 94 3.53 13.25 9.16
CA ILE A 94 3.22 13.12 7.73
C ILE A 94 4.51 13.16 6.90
N LYS A 95 5.44 14.07 7.21
CA LYS A 95 6.75 14.14 6.55
C LYS A 95 7.57 12.86 6.75
N GLN A 96 7.56 12.26 7.95
CA GLN A 96 8.22 10.98 8.21
C GLN A 96 7.63 9.86 7.33
N THR A 97 6.31 9.78 7.20
CA THR A 97 5.64 8.82 6.32
C THR A 97 6.00 9.05 4.86
N GLN A 98 6.01 10.30 4.40
CA GLN A 98 6.44 10.66 3.05
C GLN A 98 7.90 10.27 2.80
N GLN A 99 8.79 10.59 3.74
CA GLN A 99 10.21 10.28 3.62
C GLN A 99 10.47 8.77 3.59
N ALA A 100 9.70 7.97 4.34
CA ALA A 100 9.79 6.52 4.28
C ALA A 100 9.43 5.99 2.88
N ALA A 101 8.37 6.50 2.26
CA ALA A 101 7.98 6.13 0.90
C ALA A 101 9.02 6.57 -0.14
N ILE A 102 9.57 7.79 -0.04
CA ILE A 102 10.65 8.27 -0.91
C ILE A 102 11.90 7.41 -0.76
N SER A 103 12.28 7.08 0.48
CA SER A 103 13.45 6.22 0.75
C SER A 103 13.28 4.83 0.14
N PHE A 104 12.08 4.27 0.22
CA PHE A 104 11.78 2.99 -0.42
C PHE A 104 11.92 3.07 -1.95
N VAL A 105 11.38 4.10 -2.61
CA VAL A 105 11.54 4.29 -4.06
C VAL A 105 13.02 4.32 -4.48
N LYS A 106 13.86 4.99 -3.68
CA LYS A 106 15.31 5.02 -3.91
C LYS A 106 15.97 3.66 -3.68
N GLU A 107 15.51 2.90 -2.70
CA GLU A 107 16.08 1.62 -2.31
C GLU A 107 15.74 0.50 -3.28
N ILE A 108 14.66 0.60 -4.05
CA ILE A 108 14.29 -0.43 -5.03
C ILE A 108 15.47 -0.72 -5.97
N ALA A 109 16.08 0.28 -6.57
CA ALA A 109 17.24 0.23 -7.47
C ALA A 109 17.14 -0.77 -8.64
N TRP A 110 16.51 -1.93 -8.46
CA TRP A 110 16.34 -2.98 -9.46
C TRP A 110 15.05 -3.78 -9.23
N PHE A 111 14.62 -4.53 -10.24
CA PHE A 111 13.48 -5.44 -10.20
C PHE A 111 13.82 -6.80 -10.82
N PRO A 112 13.14 -7.91 -10.44
CA PRO A 112 13.37 -9.24 -11.00
C PRO A 112 13.18 -9.26 -12.52
N GLN A 113 13.88 -10.15 -13.20
CA GLN A 113 13.74 -10.30 -14.65
C GLN A 113 12.34 -10.84 -15.02
N GLY A 114 11.90 -10.51 -16.22
CA GLY A 114 10.63 -10.97 -16.76
C GLY A 114 9.45 -10.07 -16.46
N HIS A 115 8.30 -10.47 -16.97
CA HIS A 115 7.04 -9.70 -16.91
C HIS A 115 6.57 -9.49 -15.47
N GLU A 116 6.58 -10.55 -14.67
CA GLU A 116 6.11 -10.52 -13.28
C GLU A 116 6.98 -9.63 -12.40
N GLY A 117 8.31 -9.65 -12.59
CA GLY A 117 9.22 -8.73 -11.91
C GLY A 117 8.94 -7.27 -12.23
N PHE A 118 8.59 -6.97 -13.48
CA PHE A 118 8.18 -5.60 -13.86
C PHE A 118 6.84 -5.23 -13.25
N LEU A 119 5.85 -6.13 -13.24
CA LEU A 119 4.57 -5.89 -12.58
C LEU A 119 4.73 -5.67 -11.06
N TRP A 120 5.62 -6.44 -10.40
CA TRP A 120 5.99 -6.19 -9.00
C TRP A 120 6.54 -4.77 -8.78
N LEU A 121 7.41 -4.31 -9.69
CA LEU A 121 7.93 -2.93 -9.64
C LEU A 121 6.79 -1.92 -9.69
N LEU A 122 5.84 -2.10 -10.61
CA LEU A 122 4.70 -1.18 -10.79
C LEU A 122 3.78 -1.17 -9.55
N ASP A 123 3.47 -2.34 -8.96
CA ASP A 123 2.67 -2.42 -7.73
C ASP A 123 3.36 -1.73 -6.55
N SER A 124 4.65 -2.01 -6.36
CA SER A 124 5.44 -1.43 -5.28
C SER A 124 5.57 0.08 -5.39
N LEU A 125 5.85 0.58 -6.60
CA LEU A 125 5.96 2.01 -6.88
C LEU A 125 4.62 2.72 -6.77
N TYR A 126 3.52 2.12 -7.27
CA TYR A 126 2.21 2.76 -7.17
C TYR A 126 1.84 3.12 -5.73
N VAL A 127 2.02 2.17 -4.79
CA VAL A 127 1.73 2.41 -3.37
C VAL A 127 2.61 3.53 -2.81
N ALA A 128 3.91 3.50 -3.11
CA ALA A 128 4.85 4.51 -2.62
C ALA A 128 4.55 5.90 -3.18
N LEU A 129 4.34 6.01 -4.50
CA LEU A 129 4.08 7.29 -5.17
C LEU A 129 2.74 7.89 -4.75
N ARG A 130 1.68 7.07 -4.65
CA ARG A 130 0.39 7.50 -4.10
C ARG A 130 0.54 8.07 -2.69
N ASN A 131 1.28 7.38 -1.81
CA ASN A 131 1.54 7.85 -0.47
C ASN A 131 2.31 9.18 -0.46
N CYS A 132 3.30 9.34 -1.34
CA CYS A 132 4.03 10.61 -1.49
C CYS A 132 3.09 11.76 -1.87
N VAL A 133 2.18 11.55 -2.81
CA VAL A 133 1.19 12.56 -3.25
C VAL A 133 0.24 12.92 -2.10
N TYR A 134 -0.34 11.92 -1.41
CA TYR A 134 -1.25 12.17 -0.29
C TYR A 134 -0.56 12.90 0.86
N CYS A 135 0.66 12.50 1.21
CA CYS A 135 1.44 13.18 2.24
C CYS A 135 1.77 14.63 1.85
N ALA A 136 2.19 14.86 0.60
CA ALA A 136 2.52 16.21 0.12
C ALA A 136 1.31 17.15 0.17
N ASN A 137 0.13 16.66 -0.22
CA ASN A 137 -1.12 17.41 -0.13
C ASN A 137 -1.52 17.67 1.33
N ALA A 138 -1.43 16.64 2.19
CA ALA A 138 -1.77 16.73 3.61
C ALA A 138 -0.85 17.71 4.37
N ILE A 139 0.45 17.77 4.06
CA ILE A 139 1.39 18.76 4.62
C ILE A 139 0.96 20.18 4.30
N ARG A 140 0.30 20.41 3.16
CA ARG A 140 -0.27 21.70 2.75
C ARG A 140 -1.67 21.94 3.32
N GLY A 141 -2.15 21.06 4.21
CA GLY A 141 -3.50 21.10 4.80
C GLY A 141 -4.62 20.63 3.86
N ARG A 142 -4.28 19.99 2.74
CA ARG A 142 -5.24 19.48 1.75
C ARG A 142 -5.34 17.97 1.86
N TYR A 143 -6.40 17.49 2.50
CA TYR A 143 -6.65 16.06 2.70
C TYR A 143 -7.59 15.54 1.61
N VAL A 144 -7.02 15.02 0.52
CA VAL A 144 -7.74 14.53 -0.65
C VAL A 144 -7.25 13.11 -0.96
N PHE A 145 -8.16 12.12 -1.00
CA PHE A 145 -7.83 10.70 -1.15
C PHE A 145 -8.38 10.08 -2.45
N GLY A 146 -9.23 10.78 -3.20
CA GLY A 146 -9.51 10.48 -4.60
C GLY A 146 -8.23 10.65 -5.42
N LEU A 147 -7.82 9.63 -6.19
CA LEU A 147 -6.51 9.71 -6.87
C LEU A 147 -6.47 10.85 -7.88
N ALA A 148 -7.52 11.02 -8.70
CA ALA A 148 -7.58 12.07 -9.72
C ALA A 148 -7.45 13.46 -9.08
N ASP A 149 -8.29 13.74 -8.07
CA ASP A 149 -8.29 15.01 -7.35
C ASP A 149 -6.97 15.25 -6.62
N ALA A 150 -6.39 14.20 -6.04
CA ALA A 150 -5.10 14.31 -5.35
C ALA A 150 -3.94 14.65 -6.30
N LEU A 151 -3.97 14.13 -7.53
CA LEU A 151 -2.96 14.43 -8.56
C LEU A 151 -3.12 15.85 -9.10
N GLU A 152 -4.35 16.32 -9.26
CA GLU A 152 -4.65 17.72 -9.63
C GLU A 152 -4.12 18.68 -8.56
N VAL A 153 -4.45 18.43 -7.30
CA VAL A 153 -3.97 19.24 -6.15
C VAL A 153 -2.45 19.21 -6.03
N PHE A 154 -1.81 18.08 -6.35
CA PHE A 154 -0.35 17.95 -6.34
C PHE A 154 0.31 18.76 -7.46
N GLY A 155 -0.36 18.87 -8.63
CA GLY A 155 0.10 19.67 -9.78
C GLY A 155 1.04 18.89 -10.71
N LEU A 156 0.79 17.60 -10.94
CA LEU A 156 1.53 16.83 -11.96
C LEU A 156 1.18 17.28 -13.38
N SER A 157 2.14 17.13 -14.30
CA SER A 157 1.86 17.27 -15.73
C SER A 157 0.91 16.16 -16.22
N GLN A 158 0.12 16.45 -17.25
CA GLN A 158 -0.80 15.46 -17.83
C GLN A 158 -0.06 14.18 -18.29
N ALA A 159 1.17 14.32 -18.79
CA ALA A 159 1.98 13.18 -19.18
C ALA A 159 2.41 12.30 -17.99
N ASP A 160 2.68 12.91 -16.82
CA ASP A 160 3.03 12.19 -15.61
C ASP A 160 1.79 11.58 -14.93
N VAL A 161 0.65 12.26 -14.98
CA VAL A 161 -0.65 11.69 -14.57
C VAL A 161 -0.94 10.43 -15.38
N SER A 162 -0.85 10.50 -16.73
CA SER A 162 -1.06 9.34 -17.60
C SER A 162 -0.09 8.20 -17.29
N ALA A 163 1.20 8.50 -17.06
CA ALA A 163 2.17 7.49 -16.67
C ALA A 163 1.83 6.82 -15.32
N LEU A 164 1.42 7.59 -14.31
CA LEU A 164 1.03 7.04 -13.01
C LEU A 164 -0.24 6.18 -13.09
N LEU A 165 -1.18 6.54 -13.96
CA LEU A 165 -2.36 5.70 -14.21
C LEU A 165 -1.97 4.35 -14.84
N LEU A 166 -1.00 4.32 -15.77
CA LEU A 166 -0.46 3.07 -16.30
C LEU A 166 0.28 2.25 -15.23
N VAL A 167 1.02 2.91 -14.33
CA VAL A 167 1.64 2.22 -13.16
C VAL A 167 0.55 1.59 -12.28
N ARG A 168 -0.59 2.27 -12.07
CA ARG A 168 -1.74 1.71 -11.35
C ARG A 168 -2.32 0.47 -12.04
N GLU A 169 -2.45 0.47 -13.36
CA GLU A 169 -2.92 -0.70 -14.11
C GLU A 169 -1.97 -1.89 -13.94
N GLY A 170 -0.65 -1.65 -13.95
CA GLY A 170 0.35 -2.67 -13.65
C GLY A 170 0.20 -3.26 -12.24
N LYS A 171 -0.15 -2.43 -11.23
CA LYS A 171 -0.52 -2.92 -9.89
C LYS A 171 -1.71 -3.90 -9.95
N TYR A 172 -2.74 -3.55 -10.69
CA TYR A 172 -3.93 -4.42 -10.79
C TYR A 172 -3.58 -5.74 -11.49
N SER A 173 -2.81 -5.70 -12.56
CA SER A 173 -2.33 -6.89 -13.26
C SER A 173 -1.53 -7.80 -12.33
N TYR A 174 -0.61 -7.25 -11.54
CA TYR A 174 0.17 -8.00 -10.56
C TYR A 174 -0.71 -8.71 -9.52
N ARG A 175 -1.70 -8.01 -8.97
CA ARG A 175 -2.55 -8.54 -7.88
C ARG A 175 -3.59 -9.55 -8.35
N LYS A 176 -4.05 -9.45 -9.59
CA LYS A 176 -5.11 -10.32 -10.13
C LYS A 176 -4.55 -11.54 -10.86
N SER A 177 -3.24 -11.63 -11.05
CA SER A 177 -2.60 -12.67 -11.90
C SER A 177 -3.28 -12.79 -13.26
N CYS A 178 -3.73 -11.65 -13.82
CA CYS A 178 -4.44 -11.60 -15.09
C CYS A 178 -3.48 -11.09 -16.18
N ASP A 179 -3.31 -11.86 -17.24
CA ASP A 179 -2.60 -11.46 -18.47
C ASP A 179 -3.30 -10.37 -19.27
N SER A 180 -4.40 -9.82 -18.79
CA SER A 180 -5.15 -8.73 -19.43
C SER A 180 -4.40 -7.40 -19.29
N ALA A 181 -3.12 -7.39 -19.69
CA ALA A 181 -2.32 -6.18 -19.72
C ALA A 181 -2.81 -5.27 -20.86
N ASN A 182 -3.72 -4.38 -20.53
CA ASN A 182 -3.78 -3.07 -21.20
C ASN A 182 -2.35 -2.49 -21.18
N ALA A 183 -2.04 -1.60 -22.11
CA ALA A 183 -0.71 -1.03 -22.27
C ALA A 183 -0.02 -0.73 -20.91
N LEU A 184 1.15 -1.35 -20.69
CA LEU A 184 1.99 -1.03 -19.53
C LEU A 184 2.88 0.19 -19.85
N PRO A 185 3.31 0.96 -18.84
CA PRO A 185 4.23 2.06 -19.06
C PRO A 185 5.62 1.54 -19.46
N SER A 186 6.35 2.30 -20.25
CA SER A 186 7.77 2.05 -20.44
C SER A 186 8.56 2.34 -19.17
N LEU A 187 9.72 1.71 -18.98
CA LEU A 187 10.58 1.97 -17.83
C LEU A 187 10.95 3.46 -17.71
N GLU A 188 11.17 4.13 -18.83
CA GLU A 188 11.46 5.57 -18.88
C GLU A 188 10.29 6.40 -18.35
N GLN A 189 9.04 6.03 -18.69
CA GLN A 189 7.84 6.69 -18.15
C GLN A 189 7.72 6.48 -16.63
N VAL A 190 8.01 5.26 -16.15
CA VAL A 190 8.03 4.95 -14.72
C VAL A 190 9.06 5.79 -13.97
N GLU A 191 10.30 5.85 -14.47
CA GLU A 191 11.38 6.65 -13.89
C GLU A 191 11.05 8.15 -13.89
N ARG A 192 10.46 8.65 -14.98
CA ARG A 192 10.05 10.05 -15.10
C ARG A 192 9.00 10.41 -14.04
N VAL A 193 7.94 9.62 -13.87
CA VAL A 193 6.89 9.90 -12.87
C VAL A 193 7.42 9.75 -11.44
N CYS A 194 8.31 8.80 -11.18
CA CYS A 194 9.01 8.71 -9.90
C CYS A 194 9.80 10.00 -9.60
N ASN A 195 10.55 10.50 -10.58
CA ASN A 195 11.34 11.72 -10.43
C ASN A 195 10.44 12.95 -10.18
N ALA A 196 9.31 13.05 -10.89
CA ALA A 196 8.36 14.15 -10.74
C ALA A 196 7.71 14.17 -9.35
N ILE A 197 7.35 13.01 -8.79
CA ILE A 197 6.68 12.92 -7.49
C ILE A 197 7.66 13.00 -6.32
N THR A 198 8.82 12.33 -6.43
CA THR A 198 9.77 12.26 -5.31
C THR A 198 10.77 13.41 -5.31
N HIS A 199 10.88 14.15 -6.40
CA HIS A 199 11.92 15.17 -6.66
C HIS A 199 13.36 14.59 -6.57
N HIS A 200 13.50 13.28 -6.82
CA HIS A 200 14.79 12.60 -6.84
C HIS A 200 14.98 11.82 -8.12
N LYS A 201 16.17 11.92 -8.69
CA LYS A 201 16.53 11.13 -9.87
C LYS A 201 16.70 9.66 -9.45
N VAL A 202 15.82 8.80 -9.94
CA VAL A 202 15.90 7.35 -9.79
C VAL A 202 16.08 6.67 -11.13
N LYS A 203 16.73 5.51 -11.11
CA LYS A 203 16.90 4.59 -12.22
C LYS A 203 16.71 3.18 -11.72
N PHE A 204 16.05 2.34 -12.51
CA PHE A 204 15.81 0.96 -12.17
C PHE A 204 16.50 0.03 -13.15
N ALA A 205 17.27 -0.95 -12.62
CA ALA A 205 17.88 -1.99 -13.43
C ALA A 205 16.98 -3.24 -13.50
N CYS A 206 17.00 -3.93 -14.62
CA CYS A 206 16.40 -5.26 -14.72
C CYS A 206 17.42 -6.29 -14.21
N GLY A 207 17.06 -7.02 -13.15
CA GLY A 207 17.93 -7.97 -12.46
C GLY A 207 18.88 -7.31 -11.45
N GLY A 208 19.15 -8.03 -10.38
CA GLY A 208 20.02 -7.58 -9.29
C GLY A 208 20.06 -8.58 -8.15
N LEU A 209 20.67 -8.21 -7.03
CA LEU A 209 20.73 -9.01 -5.80
C LEU A 209 20.31 -8.17 -4.61
N THR A 210 19.64 -8.82 -3.67
CA THR A 210 19.19 -8.17 -2.43
C THR A 210 20.36 -8.01 -1.47
N ASN A 211 20.53 -6.81 -0.90
CA ASN A 211 21.52 -6.57 0.15
C ASN A 211 20.99 -7.09 1.50
N TRP A 212 21.32 -8.32 1.85
CA TRP A 212 20.93 -8.94 3.12
C TRP A 212 21.69 -8.40 4.34
N HIS A 213 22.77 -7.64 4.14
CA HIS A 213 23.58 -7.06 5.23
C HIS A 213 23.05 -5.72 5.73
N LYS A 214 22.10 -5.10 5.02
CA LYS A 214 21.49 -3.85 5.49
C LYS A 214 20.76 -4.05 6.83
N ALA A 215 20.52 -2.95 7.54
CA ALA A 215 19.63 -2.95 8.70
C ALA A 215 18.16 -3.05 8.24
N TRP A 216 17.54 -4.21 8.44
CA TRP A 216 16.15 -4.48 8.11
C TRP A 216 15.26 -4.09 9.29
N LYS A 217 14.23 -3.27 9.03
CA LYS A 217 13.22 -2.84 10.02
C LYS A 217 12.03 -3.78 10.08
N PHE A 218 11.87 -4.61 9.05
CA PHE A 218 10.73 -5.51 8.85
C PHE A 218 9.39 -4.76 8.91
N ASP A 219 9.37 -3.56 8.37
CA ASP A 219 8.17 -2.80 8.10
C ASP A 219 7.57 -3.19 6.74
N TYR A 220 6.48 -2.53 6.36
CA TYR A 220 5.80 -2.75 5.09
C TYR A 220 6.75 -2.66 3.87
N TRP A 221 7.71 -1.72 3.90
CA TRP A 221 8.62 -1.53 2.77
C TRP A 221 9.67 -2.63 2.67
N ASP A 222 10.16 -3.09 3.79
CA ASP A 222 11.06 -4.26 3.82
C ASP A 222 10.33 -5.54 3.38
N GLU A 223 9.03 -5.69 3.72
CA GLU A 223 8.21 -6.81 3.23
C GLU A 223 8.17 -6.85 1.70
N ARG A 224 8.03 -5.69 1.04
CA ARG A 224 8.07 -5.59 -0.43
C ARG A 224 9.43 -6.00 -1.01
N LEU A 225 10.53 -5.64 -0.37
CA LEU A 225 11.87 -6.05 -0.81
C LEU A 225 12.14 -7.54 -0.58
N ILE A 226 11.58 -8.14 0.47
CA ILE A 226 11.62 -9.58 0.69
C ILE A 226 10.85 -10.32 -0.41
N GLU A 227 9.67 -9.85 -0.76
CA GLU A 227 8.88 -10.38 -1.88
C GLU A 227 9.67 -10.31 -3.19
N ARG A 228 10.34 -9.19 -3.50
CA ARG A 228 11.25 -9.07 -4.63
C ARG A 228 12.32 -10.18 -4.63
N ALA A 229 12.93 -10.43 -3.48
CA ALA A 229 13.96 -11.46 -3.37
C ALA A 229 13.40 -12.88 -3.63
N ILE A 230 12.16 -13.13 -3.22
CA ILE A 230 11.49 -14.41 -3.50
C ILE A 230 11.23 -14.56 -5.00
N LEU A 231 10.68 -13.54 -5.65
CA LEU A 231 10.48 -13.51 -7.11
C LEU A 231 11.81 -13.67 -7.88
N ASN A 232 12.92 -13.24 -7.30
CA ASN A 232 14.27 -13.40 -7.85
C ASN A 232 14.93 -14.73 -7.47
N ASN A 233 14.19 -15.70 -6.92
CA ASN A 233 14.67 -17.02 -6.46
C ASN A 233 15.77 -16.96 -5.38
N GLU A 234 15.91 -15.85 -4.64
CA GLU A 234 16.90 -15.72 -3.56
C GLU A 234 16.47 -16.43 -2.26
N HIS A 235 15.25 -16.97 -2.19
CA HIS A 235 14.71 -17.65 -0.99
C HIS A 235 15.48 -18.93 -0.63
N GLN A 236 16.28 -19.47 -1.55
CA GLN A 236 17.15 -20.64 -1.32
C GLN A 236 18.54 -20.22 -0.80
N SER A 237 18.88 -18.95 -0.79
CA SER A 237 20.21 -18.49 -0.34
C SER A 237 20.39 -18.63 1.17
N SER A 238 21.65 -18.86 1.61
CA SER A 238 21.98 -18.94 3.03
C SER A 238 21.72 -17.62 3.76
N GLU A 239 21.91 -16.49 3.09
CA GLU A 239 21.70 -15.14 3.61
C GLU A 239 20.21 -14.88 3.87
N PHE A 240 19.34 -15.21 2.91
CA PHE A 240 17.89 -15.15 3.07
C PHE A 240 17.45 -15.99 4.28
N MET A 241 17.84 -17.28 4.30
CA MET A 241 17.44 -18.20 5.35
C MET A 241 17.95 -17.77 6.73
N LYS A 242 19.18 -17.27 6.83
CA LYS A 242 19.73 -16.72 8.07
C LYS A 242 18.92 -15.51 8.54
N LYS A 243 18.55 -14.60 7.63
CA LYS A 243 17.78 -13.40 7.96
C LYS A 243 16.37 -13.74 8.41
N MET A 244 15.68 -14.67 7.72
CA MET A 244 14.32 -15.05 8.04
C MET A 244 14.20 -15.88 9.33
N ARG A 245 15.19 -16.70 9.70
CA ARG A 245 15.16 -17.49 10.95
C ARG A 245 15.18 -16.66 12.23
N HIS A 246 15.84 -15.50 12.21
CA HIS A 246 15.96 -14.63 13.38
C HIS A 246 14.74 -13.77 13.63
N HIS A 247 13.80 -13.79 12.72
CA HIS A 247 12.57 -13.02 12.84
C HIS A 247 11.40 -13.99 12.76
N ASN A 248 10.54 -14.04 13.77
CA ASN A 248 9.23 -14.73 13.76
C ASN A 248 8.28 -14.07 12.73
N TYR A 249 8.82 -13.81 11.55
CA TYR A 249 8.38 -12.74 10.67
C TYR A 249 7.33 -13.15 9.65
N PHE A 250 6.92 -14.37 9.61
CA PHE A 250 5.80 -14.72 8.76
C PHE A 250 4.48 -14.34 9.44
N LYS A 251 4.15 -13.06 9.42
CA LYS A 251 2.78 -12.65 9.61
C LYS A 251 1.91 -13.37 8.57
N ASN A 252 0.70 -13.74 8.95
CA ASN A 252 -0.19 -14.61 8.15
C ASN A 252 -0.51 -14.10 6.73
N ALA A 253 -0.37 -12.80 6.47
CA ALA A 253 -0.54 -12.21 5.14
C ALA A 253 0.64 -12.54 4.21
N LEU A 254 1.87 -12.29 4.65
CA LEU A 254 3.07 -12.62 3.87
C LEU A 254 3.20 -14.12 3.63
N LYS A 255 2.79 -14.95 4.60
CA LYS A 255 2.74 -16.42 4.41
C LYS A 255 1.84 -16.83 3.24
N ARG A 256 0.68 -16.22 3.09
CA ARG A 256 -0.26 -16.55 2.00
C ARG A 256 0.29 -16.10 0.65
N ASP A 257 0.86 -14.90 0.60
CA ASP A 257 1.40 -14.34 -0.64
C ASP A 257 2.69 -15.08 -1.04
N MET A 258 3.55 -15.44 -0.09
CA MET A 258 4.72 -16.27 -0.33
C MET A 258 4.37 -17.69 -0.76
N ALA A 259 3.37 -18.34 -0.14
CA ALA A 259 2.94 -19.67 -0.54
C ALA A 259 2.41 -19.66 -1.98
N ARG A 260 1.63 -18.65 -2.36
CA ARG A 260 1.13 -18.48 -3.72
C ARG A 260 2.27 -18.29 -4.73
N ILE A 261 3.23 -17.42 -4.44
CA ILE A 261 4.38 -17.16 -5.31
C ILE A 261 5.25 -18.41 -5.48
N VAL A 262 5.50 -19.15 -4.39
CA VAL A 262 6.29 -20.40 -4.44
C VAL A 262 5.56 -21.51 -5.21
N ASP A 263 4.24 -21.65 -5.01
CA ASP A 263 3.43 -22.66 -5.72
C ASP A 263 3.34 -22.35 -7.23
N ASP A 264 3.22 -21.09 -7.62
CA ASP A 264 3.17 -20.67 -9.03
C ASP A 264 4.51 -20.88 -9.74
N HIS A 265 5.65 -20.78 -9.03
CA HIS A 265 6.99 -21.03 -9.58
C HIS A 265 7.41 -22.52 -9.55
N SER A 266 6.63 -23.37 -8.89
CA SER A 266 6.90 -24.83 -8.80
C SER A 266 6.13 -25.63 -9.84
N ARG A 267 5.32 -24.97 -10.67
CA ARG A 267 4.59 -25.55 -11.79
C ARG A 267 5.23 -25.16 -13.13
#